data_109128b54b65bd3090f0d73aa1974f80
#
_entry.id   109128b54b65bd3090f0d73aa1974f80
#
_cell.length_a   1.000
_cell.length_b   1.000
_cell.length_c   1.000
_cell.angle_alpha   90.00
_cell.angle_beta   90.00
_cell.angle_gamma   90.00
#
_symmetry.space_group_name_H-M   'P 1'
#
loop_
_entity.id
_entity.type
_entity.pdbx_description
1 polymer ?
#
loop_
_entity_poly.entity_id
_entity_poly.type
_entity_poly.pdbx_seq_one_letter_code
_entity_poly.pdbx_strand_id
1 'polypeptide(L)'
;RYAHAIPHIDQETRLSNNRFILTLRCPDARGIIHAISGALLELEGNVFEQAQYTNESTGVFVMRTRFEANTADVEVVRARLETATAHFSPTITLRTENDLPRILIMVSQYDHCLVDLLYRQSHGEIAMDVPVIASNHEACRVIAEQYDIPFMYVPVESGVDGSKAAAESRLREIIEEYRIDAVVLARYMQILSNDLCRDLEGRVINIHHSFLPGFKGARPYHQAYDRGVKLIGATAHFVTPDLDEGPIIEQDVERVEHHQTANDLAQIGRDVERVVLARAVKLFAEDR
;
A
#
# COMPACT_ATOMS: atom_id res chain seq x y z
N ARG A 1 -22.14 -29.90 -9.63
CA ARG A 1 -23.12 -28.78 -9.67
C ARG A 1 -23.31 -28.26 -8.25
N TYR A 2 -22.49 -27.32 -7.80
CA TYR A 2 -22.81 -26.44 -6.67
C TYR A 2 -22.55 -25.01 -7.16
N ALA A 3 -23.58 -24.41 -7.75
CA ALA A 3 -23.64 -22.96 -7.89
C ALA A 3 -24.10 -22.43 -6.52
N HIS A 4 -23.16 -22.00 -5.69
CA HIS A 4 -23.52 -21.16 -4.56
C HIS A 4 -23.67 -19.75 -5.07
N ALA A 5 -24.93 -19.27 -5.10
CA ALA A 5 -25.25 -17.86 -5.28
C ALA A 5 -24.50 -17.07 -4.20
N ILE A 6 -23.66 -16.16 -4.63
CA ILE A 6 -23.07 -15.12 -3.78
C ILE A 6 -24.27 -14.36 -3.19
N PRO A 7 -24.37 -14.20 -1.85
CA PRO A 7 -25.45 -13.40 -1.29
C PRO A 7 -25.34 -11.98 -1.84
N HIS A 8 -26.41 -11.52 -2.48
CA HIS A 8 -26.59 -10.11 -2.80
C HIS A 8 -26.44 -9.33 -1.49
N ILE A 9 -25.33 -8.61 -1.34
CA ILE A 9 -25.20 -7.55 -0.34
C ILE A 9 -26.27 -6.54 -0.69
N ASP A 10 -27.19 -6.32 0.26
CA ASP A 10 -28.32 -5.42 0.12
C ASP A 10 -27.88 -4.06 -0.42
N GLN A 11 -28.64 -3.52 -1.37
CA GLN A 11 -28.41 -2.23 -2.04
C GLN A 11 -28.48 -1.01 -1.08
N GLU A 12 -28.65 -1.21 0.22
CA GLU A 12 -28.69 -0.14 1.22
C GLU A 12 -27.34 0.34 1.72
N THR A 13 -26.23 -0.32 1.38
CA THR A 13 -24.88 0.17 1.69
C THR A 13 -24.22 0.84 0.48
N ARG A 14 -24.97 1.61 -0.31
CA ARG A 14 -24.33 2.64 -1.13
C ARG A 14 -23.80 3.67 -0.16
N LEU A 15 -22.48 3.63 0.08
CA LEU A 15 -21.76 4.70 0.79
C LEU A 15 -22.29 6.04 0.23
N SER A 16 -22.80 6.89 1.08
CA SER A 16 -23.30 8.19 0.65
C SER A 16 -22.11 8.97 0.07
N ASN A 17 -22.27 9.57 -1.11
CA ASN A 17 -21.22 10.35 -1.79
C ASN A 17 -20.70 11.54 -0.97
N ASN A 18 -21.25 11.78 0.23
CA ASN A 18 -20.91 12.85 1.13
C ASN A 18 -20.00 12.43 2.30
N ARG A 19 -19.36 11.24 2.21
CA ARG A 19 -18.34 10.79 3.17
C ARG A 19 -16.94 11.03 2.63
N PHE A 20 -16.08 11.55 3.49
CA PHE A 20 -14.75 12.02 3.13
C PHE A 20 -13.69 11.46 4.06
N ILE A 21 -12.48 11.35 3.53
CA ILE A 21 -11.25 11.10 4.28
C ILE A 21 -10.34 12.31 4.08
N LEU A 22 -10.02 12.96 5.19
CA LEU A 22 -9.09 14.08 5.28
C LEU A 22 -7.80 13.58 5.90
N THR A 23 -6.65 13.89 5.28
CA THR A 23 -5.36 13.89 5.97
C THR A 23 -4.79 15.29 5.97
N LEU A 24 -4.20 15.69 7.10
CA LEU A 24 -3.59 16.99 7.27
C LEU A 24 -2.23 16.85 7.93
N ARG A 25 -1.25 17.58 7.39
CA ARG A 25 0.09 17.67 7.95
C ARG A 25 0.53 19.13 8.00
N CYS A 26 1.01 19.59 9.16
CA CYS A 26 1.54 20.95 9.32
C CYS A 26 2.53 21.01 10.50
N PRO A 27 3.25 22.12 10.70
CA PRO A 27 3.91 22.39 11.98
C PRO A 27 2.90 22.35 13.12
N ASP A 28 3.29 21.75 14.26
CA ASP A 28 2.39 21.70 15.44
C ASP A 28 2.10 23.09 16.00
N ALA A 29 0.84 23.34 16.27
CA ALA A 29 0.38 24.61 16.82
C ALA A 29 -0.94 24.45 17.59
N ARG A 30 -1.17 25.34 18.54
CA ARG A 30 -2.45 25.41 19.26
C ARG A 30 -3.57 25.84 18.32
N GLY A 31 -4.71 25.14 18.39
CA GLY A 31 -5.91 25.52 17.67
C GLY A 31 -6.17 24.74 16.36
N ILE A 32 -5.25 23.89 15.89
CA ILE A 32 -5.45 23.10 14.68
C ILE A 32 -6.75 22.28 14.76
N ILE A 33 -6.94 21.52 15.83
CA ILE A 33 -8.15 20.69 16.02
C ILE A 33 -9.42 21.57 16.06
N HIS A 34 -9.36 22.71 16.74
CA HIS A 34 -10.49 23.64 16.80
C HIS A 34 -10.86 24.18 15.41
N ALA A 35 -9.86 24.55 14.60
CA ALA A 35 -10.10 25.05 13.25
C ALA A 35 -10.75 23.98 12.35
N ILE A 36 -10.25 22.74 12.39
CA ILE A 36 -10.84 21.62 11.64
C ILE A 36 -12.26 21.32 12.14
N SER A 37 -12.45 21.17 13.46
CA SER A 37 -13.77 20.85 14.03
C SER A 37 -14.79 21.96 13.73
N GLY A 38 -14.38 23.24 13.77
CA GLY A 38 -15.21 24.37 13.40
C GLY A 38 -15.62 24.35 11.93
N ALA A 39 -14.67 24.06 11.02
CA ALA A 39 -14.95 23.92 9.60
C ALA A 39 -15.92 22.76 9.31
N LEU A 40 -15.75 21.62 9.98
CA LEU A 40 -16.66 20.48 9.85
C LEU A 40 -18.05 20.79 10.37
N LEU A 41 -18.16 21.53 11.49
CA LEU A 41 -19.46 21.97 12.03
C LEU A 41 -20.20 22.90 11.05
N GLU A 42 -19.50 23.82 10.39
CA GLU A 42 -20.09 24.70 9.38
C GLU A 42 -20.53 23.97 8.11
N LEU A 43 -19.92 22.80 7.82
CA LEU A 43 -20.35 21.89 6.77
C LEU A 43 -21.47 20.94 7.23
N GLU A 44 -22.06 21.18 8.42
CA GLU A 44 -23.01 20.30 9.07
C GLU A 44 -22.51 18.84 9.13
N GLY A 45 -21.20 18.70 9.30
CA GLY A 45 -20.51 17.42 9.23
C GLY A 45 -20.55 16.65 10.53
N ASN A 46 -20.46 15.32 10.43
CA ASN A 46 -20.33 14.40 11.54
C ASN A 46 -19.03 13.57 11.40
N VAL A 47 -18.26 13.50 12.48
CA VAL A 47 -16.98 12.76 12.51
C VAL A 47 -17.22 11.34 12.98
N PHE A 48 -16.80 10.33 12.17
CA PHE A 48 -16.86 8.91 12.51
C PHE A 48 -15.57 8.41 13.14
N GLU A 49 -14.43 8.91 12.66
CA GLU A 49 -13.11 8.51 13.13
C GLU A 49 -12.15 9.69 13.04
N GLN A 50 -11.34 9.88 14.06
CA GLN A 50 -10.26 10.84 14.05
C GLN A 50 -9.05 10.28 14.78
N ALA A 51 -7.90 10.32 14.12
CA ALA A 51 -6.62 10.01 14.69
C ALA A 51 -5.63 11.15 14.43
N GLN A 52 -4.79 11.44 15.41
CA GLN A 52 -3.80 12.51 15.32
C GLN A 52 -2.54 12.14 16.07
N TYR A 53 -1.43 12.69 15.63
CA TYR A 53 -0.14 12.50 16.26
C TYR A 53 0.75 13.73 16.04
N THR A 54 1.44 14.16 17.09
CA THR A 54 2.51 15.15 17.00
C THR A 54 3.85 14.46 17.21
N ASN A 55 4.73 14.55 16.23
CA ASN A 55 6.11 14.11 16.39
C ASN A 55 6.88 15.22 17.13
N GLU A 56 7.12 15.01 18.44
CA GLU A 56 7.79 16.01 19.29
C GLU A 56 9.22 16.32 18.83
N SER A 57 9.91 15.37 18.18
CA SER A 57 11.28 15.58 17.72
C SER A 57 11.37 16.46 16.48
N THR A 58 10.35 16.46 15.63
CA THR A 58 10.31 17.24 14.38
C THR A 58 9.35 18.41 14.45
N GLY A 59 8.49 18.48 15.48
CA GLY A 59 7.44 19.48 15.58
C GLY A 59 6.36 19.36 14.52
N VAL A 60 6.19 18.20 13.91
CA VAL A 60 5.18 17.97 12.86
C VAL A 60 3.93 17.34 13.46
N PHE A 61 2.80 17.99 13.23
CA PHE A 61 1.47 17.47 13.51
C PHE A 61 0.90 16.78 12.27
N VAL A 62 0.30 15.62 12.47
CA VAL A 62 -0.44 14.87 11.44
C VAL A 62 -1.81 14.48 11.99
N MET A 63 -2.83 14.53 11.14
CA MET A 63 -4.19 14.13 11.49
C MET A 63 -4.87 13.45 10.31
N ARG A 64 -5.64 12.41 10.62
CA ARG A 64 -6.57 11.78 9.70
C ARG A 64 -7.97 11.85 10.29
N THR A 65 -8.96 12.25 9.49
CA THR A 65 -10.35 12.33 9.91
C THR A 65 -11.26 11.72 8.85
N ARG A 66 -12.12 10.80 9.25
CA ARG A 66 -13.20 10.25 8.45
C ARG A 66 -14.50 10.88 8.92
N PHE A 67 -15.22 11.53 8.01
CA PHE A 67 -16.40 12.33 8.34
C PHE A 67 -17.40 12.34 7.18
N GLU A 68 -18.63 12.75 7.47
CA GLU A 68 -19.61 13.15 6.46
C GLU A 68 -19.83 14.67 6.50
N ALA A 69 -20.33 15.22 5.40
CA ALA A 69 -20.72 16.63 5.30
C ALA A 69 -22.09 16.75 4.62
N ASN A 70 -22.72 17.92 4.74
CA ASN A 70 -24.02 18.20 4.08
C ASN A 70 -23.85 18.55 2.58
N THR A 71 -22.81 18.05 1.94
CA THR A 71 -22.54 18.19 0.51
C THR A 71 -21.71 17.02 0.02
N ALA A 72 -21.86 16.64 -1.25
CA ALA A 72 -21.03 15.67 -1.94
C ALA A 72 -19.90 16.35 -2.76
N ASP A 73 -19.85 17.68 -2.80
CA ASP A 73 -18.86 18.43 -3.57
C ASP A 73 -17.54 18.53 -2.79
N VAL A 74 -16.54 17.77 -3.25
CA VAL A 74 -15.18 17.71 -2.68
C VAL A 74 -14.52 19.09 -2.64
N GLU A 75 -14.73 19.92 -3.67
CA GLU A 75 -14.09 21.23 -3.77
C GLU A 75 -14.67 22.23 -2.77
N VAL A 76 -15.96 22.15 -2.49
CA VAL A 76 -16.60 22.95 -1.44
C VAL A 76 -16.03 22.58 -0.08
N VAL A 77 -15.91 21.28 0.22
CA VAL A 77 -15.34 20.79 1.48
C VAL A 77 -13.87 21.20 1.58
N ARG A 78 -13.10 21.02 0.51
CA ARG A 78 -11.67 21.40 0.43
C ARG A 78 -11.47 22.88 0.72
N ALA A 79 -12.16 23.75 -0.01
CA ALA A 79 -12.05 25.21 0.15
C ALA A 79 -12.36 25.64 1.58
N ARG A 80 -13.35 25.01 2.23
CA ARG A 80 -13.71 25.33 3.62
C ARG A 80 -12.61 24.94 4.59
N LEU A 81 -12.05 23.74 4.45
CA LEU A 81 -10.95 23.23 5.28
C LEU A 81 -9.67 24.07 5.08
N GLU A 82 -9.31 24.38 3.84
CA GLU A 82 -8.14 25.21 3.51
C GLU A 82 -8.28 26.63 4.10
N THR A 83 -9.45 27.23 3.99
CA THR A 83 -9.72 28.56 4.58
C THR A 83 -9.55 28.54 6.09
N ALA A 84 -10.14 27.55 6.78
CA ALA A 84 -10.08 27.46 8.22
C ALA A 84 -8.67 27.19 8.76
N THR A 85 -7.82 26.53 7.98
CA THR A 85 -6.48 26.09 8.40
C THR A 85 -5.34 26.88 7.78
N ALA A 86 -5.63 27.85 6.90
CA ALA A 86 -4.64 28.60 6.12
C ALA A 86 -3.45 29.14 6.94
N HIS A 87 -3.71 29.62 8.16
CA HIS A 87 -2.68 30.19 9.03
C HIS A 87 -1.70 29.16 9.62
N PHE A 88 -1.99 27.83 9.51
CA PHE A 88 -1.09 26.77 9.89
C PHE A 88 -0.23 26.26 8.71
N SER A 89 -0.49 26.76 7.50
CA SER A 89 0.20 26.32 6.27
C SER A 89 0.19 24.80 6.07
N PRO A 90 -0.98 24.12 6.16
CA PRO A 90 -1.04 22.68 6.08
C PRO A 90 -0.87 22.15 4.66
N THR A 91 -0.38 20.92 4.57
CA THR A 91 -0.63 20.06 3.40
C THR A 91 -1.91 19.27 3.70
N ILE A 92 -2.91 19.42 2.82
CA ILE A 92 -4.20 18.74 2.96
C ILE A 92 -4.39 17.78 1.78
N THR A 93 -4.73 16.52 2.10
CA THR A 93 -5.30 15.57 1.14
C THR A 93 -6.74 15.31 1.52
N LEU A 94 -7.64 15.42 0.57
CA LEU A 94 -9.07 15.16 0.75
C LEU A 94 -9.58 14.32 -0.41
N ARG A 95 -10.26 13.23 -0.10
CA ARG A 95 -10.95 12.38 -1.08
C ARG A 95 -12.30 11.93 -0.54
N THR A 96 -13.16 11.45 -1.42
CA THR A 96 -14.36 10.75 -0.97
C THR A 96 -13.99 9.35 -0.47
N GLU A 97 -14.82 8.77 0.39
CA GLU A 97 -14.62 7.39 0.88
C GLU A 97 -14.74 6.36 -0.26
N ASN A 98 -15.40 6.72 -1.36
CA ASN A 98 -15.59 5.87 -2.54
C ASN A 98 -14.45 5.96 -3.56
N ASP A 99 -13.58 6.96 -3.45
CA ASP A 99 -12.39 7.09 -4.30
C ASP A 99 -11.31 6.13 -3.80
N LEU A 100 -11.34 4.91 -4.32
CA LEU A 100 -10.37 3.88 -3.95
C LEU A 100 -9.02 4.16 -4.62
N PRO A 101 -7.89 3.99 -3.91
CA PRO A 101 -6.58 4.10 -4.51
C PRO A 101 -6.38 3.01 -5.57
N ARG A 102 -5.83 3.39 -6.71
CA ARG A 102 -5.54 2.51 -7.85
C ARG A 102 -4.15 1.92 -7.70
N ILE A 103 -4.08 0.63 -7.47
CA ILE A 103 -2.85 -0.09 -7.13
C ILE A 103 -2.40 -0.97 -8.30
N LEU A 104 -1.18 -0.72 -8.80
CA LEU A 104 -0.47 -1.68 -9.66
C LEU A 104 0.22 -2.71 -8.78
N ILE A 105 -0.11 -3.99 -8.94
CA ILE A 105 0.62 -5.07 -8.27
C ILE A 105 1.66 -5.63 -9.24
N MET A 106 2.92 -5.62 -8.82
CA MET A 106 4.03 -6.18 -9.57
C MET A 106 4.52 -7.48 -8.91
N VAL A 107 4.65 -8.52 -9.71
CA VAL A 107 5.05 -9.86 -9.26
C VAL A 107 6.16 -10.44 -10.12
N SER A 108 6.82 -11.49 -9.64
CA SER A 108 7.70 -12.33 -10.44
C SER A 108 7.16 -13.79 -10.49
N GLN A 109 7.86 -14.74 -9.90
CA GLN A 109 7.47 -16.16 -9.94
C GLN A 109 6.60 -16.60 -8.76
N TYR A 110 6.73 -15.93 -7.60
CA TYR A 110 6.00 -16.29 -6.39
C TYR A 110 4.66 -15.55 -6.32
N ASP A 111 3.61 -16.28 -6.04
CA ASP A 111 2.21 -15.86 -6.14
C ASP A 111 1.52 -15.58 -4.80
N HIS A 112 2.06 -16.09 -3.68
CA HIS A 112 1.40 -16.08 -2.37
C HIS A 112 0.94 -14.67 -1.89
N CYS A 113 1.75 -13.64 -2.14
CA CYS A 113 1.36 -12.27 -1.81
C CYS A 113 0.28 -11.72 -2.75
N LEU A 114 0.37 -12.02 -4.05
CA LEU A 114 -0.63 -11.63 -5.04
C LEU A 114 -2.00 -12.22 -4.70
N VAL A 115 -2.04 -13.54 -4.48
CA VAL A 115 -3.28 -14.26 -4.17
C VAL A 115 -3.94 -13.71 -2.90
N ASP A 116 -3.17 -13.47 -1.82
CA ASP A 116 -3.70 -12.93 -0.58
C ASP A 116 -4.24 -11.51 -0.74
N LEU A 117 -3.54 -10.64 -1.47
CA LEU A 117 -4.01 -9.27 -1.75
C LEU A 117 -5.31 -9.26 -2.55
N LEU A 118 -5.41 -10.05 -3.62
CA LEU A 118 -6.60 -10.13 -4.45
C LEU A 118 -7.78 -10.75 -3.70
N TYR A 119 -7.52 -11.77 -2.88
CA TYR A 119 -8.55 -12.35 -2.02
C TYR A 119 -9.13 -11.30 -1.07
N ARG A 120 -8.28 -10.55 -0.37
CA ARG A 120 -8.71 -9.51 0.59
C ARG A 120 -9.42 -8.34 -0.10
N GLN A 121 -8.95 -7.95 -1.28
CA GLN A 121 -9.60 -6.92 -2.10
C GLN A 121 -11.01 -7.38 -2.52
N SER A 122 -11.16 -8.59 -3.04
CA SER A 122 -12.45 -9.12 -3.50
C SER A 122 -13.47 -9.34 -2.37
N HIS A 123 -13.01 -9.49 -1.12
CA HIS A 123 -13.85 -9.60 0.08
C HIS A 123 -14.05 -8.27 0.83
N GLY A 124 -13.53 -7.16 0.28
CA GLY A 124 -13.68 -5.83 0.89
C GLY A 124 -12.84 -5.61 2.16
N GLU A 125 -11.85 -6.48 2.45
CA GLU A 125 -10.95 -6.30 3.60
C GLU A 125 -9.92 -5.19 3.37
N ILE A 126 -9.57 -4.94 2.09
CA ILE A 126 -8.70 -3.84 1.65
C ILE A 126 -9.46 -3.06 0.59
N ALA A 127 -9.76 -1.81 0.89
CA ALA A 127 -10.48 -0.90 0.00
C ALA A 127 -9.52 -0.30 -1.04
N MET A 128 -9.25 -1.03 -2.13
CA MET A 128 -8.40 -0.62 -3.24
C MET A 128 -8.97 -1.09 -4.58
N ASP A 129 -8.61 -0.41 -5.66
CA ASP A 129 -8.81 -0.85 -7.04
C ASP A 129 -7.49 -1.43 -7.58
N VAL A 130 -7.54 -2.58 -8.25
CA VAL A 130 -6.40 -3.22 -8.90
C VAL A 130 -6.65 -3.29 -10.40
N PRO A 131 -6.40 -2.21 -11.15
CA PRO A 131 -6.74 -2.15 -12.55
C PRO A 131 -5.81 -2.96 -13.45
N VAL A 132 -4.62 -3.31 -12.97
CA VAL A 132 -3.62 -4.05 -13.74
C VAL A 132 -2.61 -4.74 -12.84
N ILE A 133 -2.12 -5.90 -13.28
CA ILE A 133 -0.99 -6.62 -12.70
C ILE A 133 0.14 -6.63 -13.72
N ALA A 134 1.38 -6.33 -13.30
CA ALA A 134 2.57 -6.43 -14.15
C ALA A 134 3.54 -7.48 -13.63
N SER A 135 4.21 -8.18 -14.53
CA SER A 135 5.19 -9.20 -14.16
C SER A 135 6.28 -9.36 -15.20
N ASN A 136 7.50 -9.66 -14.73
CA ASN A 136 8.60 -10.06 -15.59
C ASN A 136 8.60 -11.57 -15.90
N HIS A 137 7.57 -12.31 -15.46
CA HIS A 137 7.33 -13.72 -15.73
C HIS A 137 5.86 -13.99 -16.04
N GLU A 138 5.57 -15.04 -16.78
CA GLU A 138 4.20 -15.45 -17.13
C GLU A 138 3.48 -16.24 -16.02
N ALA A 139 4.19 -16.66 -14.98
CA ALA A 139 3.70 -17.61 -13.97
C ALA A 139 2.38 -17.19 -13.29
N CYS A 140 2.21 -15.89 -13.04
CA CYS A 140 1.04 -15.36 -12.35
C CYS A 140 -0.12 -14.92 -13.28
N ARG A 141 0.01 -15.07 -14.61
CA ARG A 141 -1.04 -14.69 -15.58
C ARG A 141 -2.39 -15.35 -15.27
N VAL A 142 -2.38 -16.66 -15.01
CA VAL A 142 -3.60 -17.42 -14.72
C VAL A 142 -4.34 -16.89 -13.49
N ILE A 143 -3.62 -16.33 -12.52
CA ILE A 143 -4.22 -15.73 -11.33
C ILE A 143 -4.91 -14.41 -11.70
N ALA A 144 -4.26 -13.55 -12.47
CA ALA A 144 -4.86 -12.30 -12.95
C ALA A 144 -6.15 -12.57 -13.76
N GLU A 145 -6.11 -13.58 -14.65
CA GLU A 145 -7.28 -14.00 -15.44
C GLU A 145 -8.43 -14.52 -14.58
N GLN A 146 -8.17 -15.20 -13.46
CA GLN A 146 -9.21 -15.67 -12.53
C GLN A 146 -9.95 -14.53 -11.82
N TYR A 147 -9.31 -13.36 -11.70
CA TYR A 147 -9.88 -12.16 -11.10
C TYR A 147 -10.32 -11.12 -12.15
N ASP A 148 -10.32 -11.49 -13.45
CA ASP A 148 -10.64 -10.60 -14.58
C ASP A 148 -9.78 -9.31 -14.59
N ILE A 149 -8.52 -9.38 -14.15
CA ILE A 149 -7.59 -8.26 -14.10
C ILE A 149 -6.62 -8.33 -15.28
N PRO A 150 -6.43 -7.25 -16.05
CA PRO A 150 -5.42 -7.16 -17.10
C PRO A 150 -4.02 -7.53 -16.60
N PHE A 151 -3.30 -8.40 -17.35
CA PHE A 151 -1.95 -8.82 -17.04
C PHE A 151 -0.97 -8.32 -18.09
N MET A 152 0.01 -7.55 -17.65
CA MET A 152 1.07 -6.99 -18.50
C MET A 152 2.38 -7.76 -18.29
N TYR A 153 2.82 -8.44 -19.35
CA TYR A 153 4.13 -9.08 -19.35
C TYR A 153 5.21 -8.05 -19.71
N VAL A 154 6.08 -7.76 -18.76
CA VAL A 154 7.16 -6.76 -18.87
C VAL A 154 8.48 -7.48 -18.54
N PRO A 155 9.07 -8.21 -19.51
CA PRO A 155 10.27 -9.00 -19.26
C PRO A 155 11.49 -8.14 -18.96
N VAL A 156 12.36 -8.66 -18.08
CA VAL A 156 13.70 -8.12 -17.84
C VAL A 156 14.69 -9.23 -18.14
N GLU A 157 15.40 -9.10 -19.26
CA GLU A 157 16.34 -10.12 -19.72
C GLU A 157 17.73 -9.89 -19.11
N SER A 158 18.22 -10.89 -18.39
CA SER A 158 19.53 -10.82 -17.76
C SER A 158 20.64 -10.83 -18.82
N GLY A 159 21.58 -9.88 -18.70
CA GLY A 159 22.73 -9.77 -19.64
C GLY A 159 22.40 -9.10 -20.99
N VAL A 160 21.16 -8.59 -21.16
CA VAL A 160 20.77 -7.81 -22.34
C VAL A 160 20.79 -6.32 -22.00
N ASP A 161 21.72 -5.60 -22.63
CA ASP A 161 21.84 -4.16 -22.44
C ASP A 161 20.54 -3.44 -22.84
N GLY A 162 20.09 -2.51 -21.96
CA GLY A 162 18.88 -1.74 -22.19
C GLY A 162 17.57 -2.45 -21.85
N SER A 163 17.55 -3.76 -21.60
CA SER A 163 16.33 -4.50 -21.26
C SER A 163 15.63 -3.94 -20.02
N LYS A 164 16.38 -3.65 -18.97
CA LYS A 164 15.84 -3.03 -17.75
C LYS A 164 15.25 -1.63 -18.01
N ALA A 165 15.96 -0.80 -18.78
CA ALA A 165 15.49 0.55 -19.11
C ALA A 165 14.19 0.52 -19.95
N ALA A 166 14.09 -0.41 -20.91
CA ALA A 166 12.89 -0.61 -21.70
C ALA A 166 11.71 -1.10 -20.83
N ALA A 167 11.95 -2.02 -19.90
CA ALA A 167 10.95 -2.48 -18.95
C ALA A 167 10.45 -1.34 -18.05
N GLU A 168 11.35 -0.52 -17.51
CA GLU A 168 10.97 0.62 -16.67
C GLU A 168 10.25 1.72 -17.47
N SER A 169 10.59 1.92 -18.74
CA SER A 169 9.82 2.82 -19.63
C SER A 169 8.38 2.30 -19.80
N ARG A 170 8.24 1.00 -20.05
CA ARG A 170 6.90 0.38 -20.16
C ARG A 170 6.11 0.47 -18.86
N LEU A 171 6.78 0.34 -17.70
CA LEU A 171 6.13 0.52 -16.40
C LEU A 171 5.60 1.95 -16.20
N ARG A 172 6.36 2.97 -16.59
CA ARG A 172 5.88 4.38 -16.57
C ARG A 172 4.63 4.56 -17.43
N GLU A 173 4.62 4.00 -18.64
CA GLU A 173 3.45 4.03 -19.52
C GLU A 173 2.23 3.37 -18.86
N ILE A 174 2.39 2.19 -18.24
CA ILE A 174 1.32 1.48 -17.53
C ILE A 174 0.80 2.32 -16.36
N ILE A 175 1.70 2.91 -15.57
CA ILE A 175 1.35 3.77 -14.43
C ILE A 175 0.50 4.96 -14.88
N GLU A 176 0.85 5.58 -15.99
CA GLU A 176 0.12 6.72 -16.56
C GLU A 176 -1.22 6.27 -17.19
N GLU A 177 -1.19 5.23 -18.04
CA GLU A 177 -2.36 4.68 -18.74
C GLU A 177 -3.47 4.27 -17.76
N TYR A 178 -3.09 3.57 -16.69
CA TYR A 178 -4.03 3.08 -15.68
C TYR A 178 -4.24 4.07 -14.52
N ARG A 179 -3.64 5.25 -14.54
CA ARG A 179 -3.72 6.27 -13.48
C ARG A 179 -3.43 5.68 -12.10
N ILE A 180 -2.28 5.04 -11.97
CA ILE A 180 -1.89 4.31 -10.76
C ILE A 180 -1.48 5.30 -9.65
N ASP A 181 -2.07 5.15 -8.48
CA ASP A 181 -1.72 5.93 -7.30
C ASP A 181 -0.51 5.33 -6.57
N ALA A 182 -0.43 4.00 -6.48
CA ALA A 182 0.72 3.33 -5.88
C ALA A 182 1.05 2.00 -6.56
N VAL A 183 2.30 1.57 -6.38
CA VAL A 183 2.84 0.31 -6.88
C VAL A 183 3.18 -0.59 -5.70
N VAL A 184 2.75 -1.84 -5.74
CA VAL A 184 3.06 -2.86 -4.74
C VAL A 184 3.95 -3.93 -5.35
N LEU A 185 5.18 -4.04 -4.84
CA LEU A 185 6.12 -5.07 -5.24
C LEU A 185 5.85 -6.35 -4.41
N ALA A 186 4.91 -7.15 -4.89
CA ALA A 186 4.49 -8.42 -4.28
C ALA A 186 5.44 -9.54 -4.69
N ARG A 187 6.65 -9.57 -4.15
CA ARG A 187 7.74 -10.47 -4.55
C ARG A 187 8.22 -10.22 -5.98
N TYR A 188 8.25 -8.96 -6.41
CA TYR A 188 8.89 -8.55 -7.65
C TYR A 188 10.41 -8.53 -7.46
N MET A 189 11.11 -9.51 -8.06
CA MET A 189 12.52 -9.79 -7.79
C MET A 189 13.50 -8.99 -8.67
N GLN A 190 13.11 -7.76 -9.06
CA GLN A 190 13.96 -6.82 -9.78
C GLN A 190 14.17 -5.57 -8.95
N ILE A 191 15.39 -5.06 -8.95
CA ILE A 191 15.72 -3.77 -8.31
C ILE A 191 15.31 -2.64 -9.27
N LEU A 192 14.50 -1.72 -8.82
CA LEU A 192 14.13 -0.52 -9.59
C LEU A 192 15.35 0.41 -9.73
N SER A 193 15.40 1.17 -10.83
CA SER A 193 16.42 2.21 -10.97
C SER A 193 16.21 3.37 -9.98
N ASN A 194 17.29 4.07 -9.68
CA ASN A 194 17.21 5.25 -8.81
C ASN A 194 16.25 6.32 -9.37
N ASP A 195 16.18 6.45 -10.70
CA ASP A 195 15.28 7.42 -11.34
C ASP A 195 13.82 7.02 -11.15
N LEU A 196 13.48 5.73 -11.38
CA LEU A 196 12.11 5.25 -11.13
C LEU A 196 11.73 5.32 -9.64
N CYS A 197 12.68 5.05 -8.73
CA CYS A 197 12.44 5.21 -7.29
C CYS A 197 12.14 6.67 -6.90
N ARG A 198 12.83 7.66 -7.52
CA ARG A 198 12.56 9.09 -7.27
C ARG A 198 11.23 9.54 -7.88
N ASP A 199 10.92 9.10 -9.11
CA ASP A 199 9.66 9.43 -9.78
C ASP A 199 8.43 8.94 -8.99
N LEU A 200 8.61 7.85 -8.25
CA LEU A 200 7.56 7.18 -7.47
C LEU A 200 7.78 7.28 -5.95
N GLU A 201 8.52 8.28 -5.47
CA GLU A 201 8.79 8.46 -4.04
C GLU A 201 7.50 8.46 -3.21
N GLY A 202 7.49 7.65 -2.13
CA GLY A 202 6.31 7.48 -1.25
C GLY A 202 5.14 6.71 -1.87
N ARG A 203 5.29 6.19 -3.11
CA ARG A 203 4.23 5.49 -3.85
C ARG A 203 4.56 4.03 -4.18
N VAL A 204 5.70 3.51 -3.75
CA VAL A 204 6.09 2.12 -3.99
C VAL A 204 6.27 1.40 -2.67
N ILE A 205 5.49 0.34 -2.46
CA ILE A 205 5.56 -0.52 -1.28
C ILE A 205 6.20 -1.84 -1.69
N ASN A 206 7.27 -2.25 -1.01
CA ASN A 206 7.95 -3.51 -1.21
C ASN A 206 7.75 -4.45 -0.02
N ILE A 207 7.59 -5.74 -0.28
CA ILE A 207 7.75 -6.79 0.73
C ILE A 207 9.16 -7.38 0.67
N HIS A 208 9.94 -7.11 1.70
CA HIS A 208 11.24 -7.72 1.90
C HIS A 208 11.11 -8.97 2.78
N HIS A 209 11.67 -10.07 2.32
CA HIS A 209 11.51 -11.39 2.93
C HIS A 209 12.51 -11.64 4.07
N SER A 210 12.72 -10.63 4.91
CA SER A 210 13.39 -10.73 6.22
C SER A 210 12.94 -9.62 7.15
N PHE A 211 13.26 -9.76 8.42
CA PHE A 211 13.10 -8.72 9.42
C PHE A 211 14.27 -7.72 9.30
N LEU A 212 14.06 -6.59 8.63
CA LEU A 212 15.07 -5.56 8.47
C LEU A 212 15.44 -4.93 9.83
N PRO A 213 16.74 -4.57 10.04
CA PRO A 213 17.83 -4.51 9.07
C PRO A 213 18.62 -5.82 8.91
N GLY A 214 18.09 -6.95 9.39
CA GLY A 214 18.77 -8.25 9.29
C GLY A 214 18.62 -8.91 7.91
N PHE A 215 19.59 -9.74 7.50
CA PHE A 215 19.56 -10.62 6.33
C PHE A 215 19.18 -9.92 5.01
N LYS A 216 19.91 -8.86 4.65
CA LYS A 216 19.77 -8.18 3.35
C LYS A 216 20.25 -9.08 2.22
N GLY A 217 19.69 -8.89 1.03
CA GLY A 217 20.08 -9.57 -0.21
C GLY A 217 19.37 -10.91 -0.44
N ALA A 218 20.04 -11.82 -1.17
CA ALA A 218 19.43 -13.06 -1.65
C ALA A 218 19.33 -14.16 -0.57
N ARG A 219 18.25 -14.97 -0.63
CA ARG A 219 18.02 -16.17 0.20
C ARG A 219 18.09 -15.92 1.72
N PRO A 220 17.40 -14.91 2.29
CA PRO A 220 17.52 -14.57 3.70
C PRO A 220 17.11 -15.72 4.64
N TYR A 221 16.15 -16.58 4.27
CA TYR A 221 15.78 -17.74 5.08
C TYR A 221 16.87 -18.80 5.17
N HIS A 222 17.68 -19.00 4.13
CA HIS A 222 18.85 -19.86 4.20
C HIS A 222 19.93 -19.25 5.08
N GLN A 223 20.18 -17.95 4.95
CA GLN A 223 21.10 -17.25 5.85
C GLN A 223 20.66 -17.33 7.31
N ALA A 224 19.36 -17.20 7.56
CA ALA A 224 18.75 -17.31 8.89
C ALA A 224 18.94 -18.73 9.47
N TYR A 225 18.71 -19.75 8.65
CA TYR A 225 18.93 -21.15 9.00
C TYR A 225 20.39 -21.42 9.35
N ASP A 226 21.33 -21.03 8.49
CA ASP A 226 22.77 -21.25 8.67
C ASP A 226 23.29 -20.58 9.95
N ARG A 227 22.70 -19.46 10.35
CA ARG A 227 23.02 -18.75 11.60
C ARG A 227 22.29 -19.31 12.83
N GLY A 228 21.35 -20.22 12.67
CA GLY A 228 20.58 -20.82 13.74
C GLY A 228 19.71 -19.82 14.51
N VAL A 229 19.15 -18.80 13.84
CA VAL A 229 18.27 -17.81 14.47
C VAL A 229 17.00 -18.46 14.99
N LYS A 230 16.34 -17.81 15.92
CA LYS A 230 15.10 -18.29 16.54
C LYS A 230 13.85 -17.53 16.12
N LEU A 231 14.04 -16.46 15.36
CA LEU A 231 12.99 -15.65 14.77
C LEU A 231 13.32 -15.38 13.31
N ILE A 232 12.33 -15.52 12.45
CA ILE A 232 12.34 -15.05 11.07
C ILE A 232 11.20 -14.06 10.89
N GLY A 233 11.19 -13.29 9.80
CA GLY A 233 10.12 -12.33 9.60
C GLY A 233 10.13 -11.73 8.21
N ALA A 234 9.28 -10.74 8.03
CA ALA A 234 9.17 -9.96 6.81
C ALA A 234 8.98 -8.48 7.15
N THR A 235 9.32 -7.61 6.21
CA THR A 235 9.22 -6.17 6.33
C THR A 235 8.56 -5.59 5.08
N ALA A 236 7.46 -4.87 5.24
CA ALA A 236 6.92 -4.00 4.21
C ALA A 236 7.43 -2.57 4.43
N HIS A 237 7.99 -1.97 3.39
CA HIS A 237 8.59 -0.65 3.46
C HIS A 237 8.37 0.12 2.16
N PHE A 238 8.46 1.44 2.23
CA PHE A 238 8.53 2.26 1.02
C PHE A 238 9.87 2.06 0.33
N VAL A 239 9.85 2.02 -1.00
CA VAL A 239 11.07 1.89 -1.80
C VAL A 239 11.75 3.25 -1.93
N THR A 240 13.07 3.25 -1.74
CA THR A 240 13.96 4.38 -1.95
C THR A 240 15.11 3.98 -2.89
N PRO A 241 15.92 4.92 -3.41
CA PRO A 241 17.12 4.59 -4.17
C PRO A 241 18.11 3.68 -3.42
N ASP A 242 18.13 3.78 -2.08
CA ASP A 242 18.95 2.92 -1.23
C ASP A 242 18.21 1.61 -0.97
N LEU A 243 18.78 0.49 -1.42
CA LEU A 243 18.15 -0.82 -1.39
C LEU A 243 17.82 -1.26 0.04
N ASP A 244 16.55 -1.59 0.28
CA ASP A 244 16.01 -2.07 1.56
C ASP A 244 16.21 -1.10 2.74
N GLU A 245 16.39 0.21 2.48
CA GLU A 245 16.62 1.26 3.48
C GLU A 245 15.44 2.25 3.64
N GLY A 246 14.37 2.07 2.87
CA GLY A 246 13.21 2.96 2.92
C GLY A 246 12.41 2.87 4.21
N PRO A 247 11.55 3.84 4.49
CA PRO A 247 10.70 3.86 5.69
C PRO A 247 9.87 2.60 5.84
N ILE A 248 9.95 1.98 7.01
CA ILE A 248 9.21 0.77 7.34
C ILE A 248 7.74 1.13 7.60
N ILE A 249 6.82 0.37 6.99
CA ILE A 249 5.37 0.51 7.18
C ILE A 249 4.86 -0.53 8.18
N GLU A 250 5.27 -1.80 7.99
CA GLU A 250 4.80 -2.92 8.81
C GLU A 250 5.87 -4.00 8.88
N GLN A 251 5.96 -4.67 10.01
CA GLN A 251 6.86 -5.81 10.23
C GLN A 251 6.17 -6.87 11.09
N ASP A 252 6.50 -8.13 10.85
CA ASP A 252 6.10 -9.22 11.73
C ASP A 252 7.17 -10.30 11.76
N VAL A 253 7.15 -11.10 12.82
CA VAL A 253 8.11 -12.18 13.05
C VAL A 253 7.40 -13.45 13.47
N GLU A 254 8.01 -14.59 13.13
CA GLU A 254 7.57 -15.91 13.56
C GLU A 254 8.73 -16.67 14.23
N ARG A 255 8.39 -17.42 15.27
CA ARG A 255 9.37 -18.26 15.95
C ARG A 255 9.65 -19.52 15.15
N VAL A 256 10.95 -19.88 15.05
CA VAL A 256 11.40 -21.10 14.40
C VAL A 256 12.17 -22.00 15.37
N GLU A 257 12.07 -23.29 15.16
CA GLU A 257 12.63 -24.31 16.04
C GLU A 257 13.81 -25.04 15.39
N HIS A 258 14.60 -25.73 16.20
CA HIS A 258 15.87 -26.34 15.77
C HIS A 258 15.70 -27.53 14.81
N HIS A 259 14.51 -28.14 14.73
CA HIS A 259 14.22 -29.26 13.84
C HIS A 259 13.79 -28.83 12.43
N GLN A 260 13.44 -27.55 12.26
CA GLN A 260 12.99 -27.02 10.98
C GLN A 260 14.14 -26.80 10.03
N THR A 261 13.93 -27.14 8.75
CA THR A 261 14.88 -26.96 7.68
C THR A 261 14.83 -25.55 7.07
N ALA A 262 15.79 -25.16 6.25
CA ALA A 262 15.75 -23.91 5.50
C ALA A 262 14.48 -23.77 4.61
N ASN A 263 13.97 -24.88 4.08
CA ASN A 263 12.73 -24.90 3.30
C ASN A 263 11.50 -24.66 4.17
N ASP A 264 11.48 -25.22 5.39
CA ASP A 264 10.40 -24.95 6.36
C ASP A 264 10.40 -23.47 6.74
N LEU A 265 11.58 -22.89 7.00
CA LEU A 265 11.70 -21.46 7.27
C LEU A 265 11.19 -20.61 6.10
N ALA A 266 11.49 -21.00 4.86
CA ALA A 266 11.00 -20.30 3.68
C ALA A 266 9.46 -20.42 3.52
N GLN A 267 8.88 -21.54 3.94
CA GLN A 267 7.43 -21.75 3.92
C GLN A 267 6.74 -20.87 4.97
N ILE A 268 7.21 -20.90 6.21
CA ILE A 268 6.73 -20.03 7.31
C ILE A 268 6.88 -18.56 6.91
N GLY A 269 8.03 -18.21 6.32
CA GLY A 269 8.30 -16.86 5.85
C GLY A 269 7.28 -16.35 4.83
N ARG A 270 6.83 -17.19 3.89
CA ARG A 270 5.77 -16.80 2.93
C ARG A 270 4.45 -16.44 3.63
N ASP A 271 4.11 -17.15 4.71
CA ASP A 271 2.90 -16.83 5.49
C ASP A 271 3.04 -15.48 6.19
N VAL A 272 4.21 -15.15 6.72
CA VAL A 272 4.49 -13.83 7.30
C VAL A 272 4.48 -12.74 6.23
N GLU A 273 5.13 -12.96 5.08
CA GLU A 273 5.22 -12.01 3.98
C GLU A 273 3.83 -11.55 3.50
N ARG A 274 2.90 -12.49 3.25
CA ARG A 274 1.55 -12.14 2.78
C ARG A 274 0.77 -11.31 3.78
N VAL A 275 0.87 -11.62 5.09
CA VAL A 275 0.16 -10.90 6.14
C VAL A 275 0.74 -9.50 6.33
N VAL A 276 2.06 -9.36 6.37
CA VAL A 276 2.76 -8.07 6.50
C VAL A 276 2.45 -7.17 5.32
N LEU A 277 2.54 -7.70 4.09
CA LEU A 277 2.23 -6.90 2.90
C LEU A 277 0.77 -6.45 2.88
N ALA A 278 -0.16 -7.35 3.20
CA ALA A 278 -1.58 -7.01 3.23
C ALA A 278 -1.90 -5.92 4.26
N ARG A 279 -1.29 -5.96 5.45
CA ARG A 279 -1.43 -4.91 6.48
C ARG A 279 -0.86 -3.58 5.99
N ALA A 280 0.33 -3.58 5.38
CA ALA A 280 0.96 -2.37 4.85
C ALA A 280 0.12 -1.74 3.72
N VAL A 281 -0.37 -2.54 2.77
CA VAL A 281 -1.23 -2.06 1.69
C VAL A 281 -2.56 -1.51 2.24
N LYS A 282 -3.12 -2.16 3.26
CA LYS A 282 -4.33 -1.66 3.92
C LYS A 282 -4.11 -0.31 4.59
N LEU A 283 -3.01 -0.13 5.32
CA LEU A 283 -2.67 1.17 5.93
C LEU A 283 -2.56 2.25 4.87
N PHE A 284 -1.87 1.97 3.75
CA PHE A 284 -1.76 2.90 2.64
C PHE A 284 -3.13 3.24 2.02
N ALA A 285 -3.96 2.22 1.75
CA ALA A 285 -5.28 2.40 1.14
C ALA A 285 -6.25 3.18 2.04
N GLU A 286 -6.04 3.14 3.35
CA GLU A 286 -6.83 3.86 4.35
C GLU A 286 -6.23 5.24 4.72
N ASP A 287 -5.16 5.68 4.06
CA ASP A 287 -4.42 6.94 4.39
C ASP A 287 -3.95 6.98 5.86
N ARG A 288 -3.35 5.89 6.33
CA ARG A 288 -2.91 5.70 7.73
C ARG A 288 -1.42 5.48 7.84
#